data_75bb62c75ae5519ba735a3284f1cd9dc
#
_entry.id   75bb62c75ae5519ba735a3284f1cd9dc
#
_cell.length_a   1.000
_cell.length_b   1.000
_cell.length_c   1.000
_cell.angle_alpha   90.00
_cell.angle_beta   90.00
_cell.angle_gamma   90.00
#
_symmetry.space_group_name_H-M   'P 1'
#
loop_
_entity.id
_entity.type
_entity.pdbx_description
1 polymer ?
#
loop_
_entity_poly.entity_id
_entity_poly.type
_entity_poly.pdbx_seq_one_letter_code
_entity_poly.pdbx_strand_id
1 'polypeptide(L)'
;MRSLILASAVVISSLVSAYVDLGPAYRIKLPGGEDWKYVKKYAKDPVFVEGLEFSDDATIIESAGGYSGSKVQKLNIDHIQKKSSTFKYQDLPQNFFGEGCTLFNGQIFMMTYREGKVFVYDQATLKKVKEFSMPKDMEEGWGLTHDATHLWASDGTARLFKIDPETFTVQEIIDVKTKDGKDIHYINELEHVGSHIYGNVLPQNIIIKIDKESGIIEKVWSLEDLHKMQMDHNQKHKVAYWDSMNNVMNGIAYRKSTNTFFVTGKNWNYIFEVQLS
;
A
#
# COMPACT_ATOMS: atom_id res chain seq x y z
N MET A 1 12.84 -7.49 30.35
CA MET A 1 11.90 -6.91 29.38
C MET A 1 12.52 -5.92 28.37
N ARG A 2 13.84 -5.87 28.20
CA ARG A 2 14.52 -5.02 27.20
C ARG A 2 15.13 -5.80 26.02
N SER A 3 15.00 -7.12 26.01
CA SER A 3 15.69 -7.99 25.02
C SER A 3 14.82 -8.43 23.83
N LEU A 4 13.48 -8.32 23.92
CA LEU A 4 12.60 -8.75 22.83
C LEU A 4 12.33 -7.67 21.76
N ILE A 5 12.53 -6.39 22.09
CA ILE A 5 12.30 -5.29 21.14
C ILE A 5 13.45 -5.19 20.12
N LEU A 6 14.66 -5.62 20.50
CA LEU A 6 15.81 -5.62 19.56
C LEU A 6 15.74 -6.75 18.52
N ALA A 7 15.09 -7.88 18.81
CA ALA A 7 15.04 -9.01 17.88
C ALA A 7 14.10 -8.77 16.68
N SER A 8 12.97 -8.07 16.89
CA SER A 8 12.04 -7.76 15.79
C SER A 8 12.54 -6.66 14.86
N ALA A 9 13.26 -5.67 15.39
CA ALA A 9 13.90 -4.63 14.59
C ALA A 9 15.03 -5.17 13.71
N VAL A 10 15.79 -6.17 14.21
CA VAL A 10 16.90 -6.79 13.46
C VAL A 10 16.42 -7.64 12.29
N VAL A 11 15.26 -8.30 12.40
CA VAL A 11 14.72 -9.14 11.30
C VAL A 11 14.20 -8.25 10.15
N ILE A 12 13.54 -7.14 10.47
CA ILE A 12 13.08 -6.19 9.44
C ILE A 12 14.28 -5.47 8.80
N SER A 13 15.28 -5.07 9.58
CA SER A 13 16.47 -4.43 9.02
C SER A 13 17.32 -5.37 8.16
N SER A 14 17.39 -6.66 8.47
CA SER A 14 18.14 -7.62 7.65
C SER A 14 17.47 -7.94 6.31
N LEU A 15 16.14 -7.93 6.25
CA LEU A 15 15.40 -8.11 4.99
C LEU A 15 15.50 -6.85 4.11
N VAL A 16 15.33 -5.67 4.69
CA VAL A 16 15.47 -4.41 3.94
C VAL A 16 16.92 -4.15 3.52
N SER A 17 17.93 -4.55 4.31
CA SER A 17 19.31 -4.45 3.86
C SER A 17 19.64 -5.39 2.69
N ALA A 18 18.95 -6.52 2.56
CA ALA A 18 19.04 -7.37 1.37
C ALA A 18 18.43 -6.69 0.12
N TYR A 19 17.43 -5.83 0.29
CA TYR A 19 16.83 -5.06 -0.81
C TYR A 19 17.72 -3.91 -1.33
N VAL A 20 18.58 -3.36 -0.48
CA VAL A 20 19.45 -2.21 -0.85
C VAL A 20 20.71 -2.64 -1.58
N ASP A 21 21.17 -3.84 -1.37
CA ASP A 21 22.39 -4.37 -2.02
C ASP A 21 22.15 -4.86 -3.47
N LEU A 22 20.92 -4.69 -3.99
CA LEU A 22 20.57 -5.02 -5.37
C LEU A 22 21.16 -4.03 -6.40
N GLY A 23 22.07 -3.16 -6.02
CA GLY A 23 22.93 -2.35 -6.87
C GLY A 23 22.20 -1.36 -7.78
N PRO A 24 22.95 -0.48 -8.48
CA PRO A 24 22.37 0.56 -9.36
C PRO A 24 21.59 0.04 -10.57
N ALA A 25 21.59 -1.27 -10.82
CA ALA A 25 20.82 -1.89 -11.90
C ALA A 25 19.29 -1.85 -11.68
N TYR A 26 18.84 -1.69 -10.45
CA TYR A 26 17.40 -1.60 -10.11
C TYR A 26 16.85 -0.17 -10.04
N ARG A 27 17.63 0.83 -10.33
CA ARG A 27 17.03 2.09 -10.75
C ARG A 27 16.44 1.87 -12.13
N ILE A 28 15.18 1.44 -12.15
CA ILE A 28 14.43 1.33 -13.39
C ILE A 28 14.45 2.74 -13.98
N LYS A 29 15.30 2.93 -14.99
CA LYS A 29 15.24 4.11 -15.82
C LYS A 29 14.05 3.91 -16.75
N LEU A 30 12.86 4.07 -16.16
CA LEU A 30 11.63 4.03 -16.91
C LEU A 30 11.60 5.26 -17.81
N PRO A 31 11.27 5.11 -19.09
CA PRO A 31 11.25 6.21 -20.03
C PRO A 31 10.28 7.29 -19.52
N GLY A 32 10.79 8.49 -19.37
CA GLY A 32 10.11 9.75 -19.09
C GLY A 32 9.04 9.67 -18.00
N GLY A 33 9.29 10.25 -16.82
CA GLY A 33 8.22 10.42 -15.84
C GLY A 33 7.07 11.20 -16.48
N GLU A 34 5.86 10.65 -16.42
CA GLU A 34 4.64 11.35 -16.83
C GLU A 34 4.41 12.55 -15.91
N ASP A 35 3.81 13.60 -16.45
CA ASP A 35 3.46 14.78 -15.68
C ASP A 35 2.36 14.46 -14.67
N TRP A 36 2.50 15.01 -13.49
CA TRP A 36 1.48 14.97 -12.44
C TRP A 36 1.31 16.34 -11.81
N LYS A 37 0.19 16.55 -11.15
CA LYS A 37 -0.12 17.83 -10.50
C LYS A 37 -0.41 17.64 -9.02
N TYR A 38 0.32 18.37 -8.18
CA TYR A 38 0.00 18.51 -6.77
C TYR A 38 -1.31 19.29 -6.61
N VAL A 39 -2.23 18.79 -5.79
CA VAL A 39 -3.50 19.43 -5.46
C VAL A 39 -3.46 19.95 -4.03
N LYS A 40 -3.27 19.05 -3.06
CA LYS A 40 -3.33 19.40 -1.64
C LYS A 40 -2.61 18.33 -0.79
N LYS A 41 -2.29 18.67 0.46
CA LYS A 41 -1.87 17.69 1.48
C LYS A 41 -2.76 17.77 2.71
N TYR A 42 -2.92 16.65 3.35
CA TYR A 42 -3.70 16.45 4.57
C TYR A 42 -2.78 15.87 5.64
N ALA A 43 -2.70 16.55 6.81
CA ALA A 43 -1.90 16.04 7.91
C ALA A 43 -2.59 14.86 8.59
N LYS A 44 -1.86 13.79 8.88
CA LYS A 44 -2.36 12.61 9.59
C LYS A 44 -1.38 12.14 10.66
N ASP A 45 -1.86 11.33 11.58
CA ASP A 45 -0.98 10.61 12.49
C ASP A 45 -0.19 9.55 11.71
N PRO A 46 1.14 9.48 11.91
CA PRO A 46 1.96 8.51 11.19
C PRO A 46 1.63 7.09 11.65
N VAL A 47 1.40 6.22 10.69
CA VAL A 47 1.30 4.76 10.87
C VAL A 47 2.08 4.08 9.77
N PHE A 48 2.44 2.83 9.97
CA PHE A 48 3.14 2.03 8.97
C PHE A 48 2.15 1.54 7.90
N VAL A 49 1.81 2.42 6.94
CA VAL A 49 0.74 2.21 5.95
C VAL A 49 1.09 1.06 5.01
N GLU A 50 0.15 0.09 4.90
CA GLU A 50 0.26 -1.05 4.00
C GLU A 50 -0.90 -1.14 3.00
N GLY A 51 -2.01 -0.44 3.24
CA GLY A 51 -3.13 -0.37 2.30
C GLY A 51 -3.94 0.89 2.50
N LEU A 52 -4.49 1.42 1.41
CA LEU A 52 -5.26 2.67 1.40
C LEU A 52 -6.36 2.59 0.35
N GLU A 53 -7.62 2.86 0.72
CA GLU A 53 -8.74 2.87 -0.22
C GLU A 53 -9.87 3.78 0.24
N PHE A 54 -10.54 4.46 -0.69
CA PHE A 54 -11.76 5.21 -0.40
C PHE A 54 -12.97 4.27 -0.25
N SER A 55 -13.66 4.36 0.89
CA SER A 55 -14.96 3.71 1.06
C SER A 55 -16.13 4.58 0.60
N ASP A 56 -15.95 5.87 0.60
CA ASP A 56 -16.82 6.93 0.09
C ASP A 56 -15.98 8.20 -0.14
N ASP A 57 -16.55 9.27 -0.66
CA ASP A 57 -15.83 10.50 -1.01
C ASP A 57 -15.07 11.18 0.16
N ALA A 58 -15.42 10.85 1.39
CA ALA A 58 -14.84 11.48 2.59
C ALA A 58 -14.10 10.50 3.50
N THR A 59 -14.31 9.20 3.35
CA THR A 59 -13.78 8.17 4.26
C THR A 59 -12.77 7.29 3.54
N ILE A 60 -11.55 7.22 4.10
CA ILE A 60 -10.50 6.30 3.69
C ILE A 60 -10.43 5.14 4.67
N ILE A 61 -10.33 3.92 4.15
CA ILE A 61 -9.89 2.73 4.86
C ILE A 61 -8.38 2.67 4.74
N GLU A 62 -7.68 2.51 5.86
CA GLU A 62 -6.23 2.38 5.93
C GLU A 62 -5.86 1.13 6.73
N SER A 63 -5.02 0.29 6.18
CA SER A 63 -4.36 -0.76 6.96
C SER A 63 -2.97 -0.31 7.37
N ALA A 64 -2.59 -0.69 8.59
CA ALA A 64 -1.27 -0.44 9.14
C ALA A 64 -0.61 -1.76 9.52
N GLY A 65 0.67 -1.90 9.16
CA GLY A 65 1.53 -3.01 9.50
C GLY A 65 2.27 -2.82 10.83
N GLY A 66 3.01 -3.86 11.18
CA GLY A 66 3.86 -3.89 12.38
C GLY A 66 3.37 -4.92 13.39
N TYR A 67 4.25 -5.82 13.82
CA TYR A 67 3.93 -6.75 14.92
C TYR A 67 3.55 -5.97 16.17
N SER A 68 2.46 -6.34 16.82
CA SER A 68 1.86 -5.65 17.97
C SER A 68 1.29 -4.25 17.69
N GLY A 69 1.23 -3.82 16.40
CA GLY A 69 0.73 -2.51 16.01
C GLY A 69 -0.19 -2.50 14.80
N SER A 70 -0.37 -3.67 14.17
CA SER A 70 -1.21 -3.80 12.98
C SER A 70 -2.69 -3.55 13.27
N LYS A 71 -3.33 -2.81 12.40
CA LYS A 71 -4.76 -2.47 12.50
C LYS A 71 -5.36 -2.12 11.16
N VAL A 72 -6.66 -2.26 11.05
CA VAL A 72 -7.48 -1.61 10.04
C VAL A 72 -8.20 -0.42 10.67
N GLN A 73 -8.22 0.72 10.00
CA GLN A 73 -8.83 1.94 10.51
C GLN A 73 -9.57 2.73 9.44
N LYS A 74 -10.46 3.61 9.90
CA LYS A 74 -11.18 4.56 9.06
C LYS A 74 -10.72 5.98 9.38
N LEU A 75 -10.38 6.73 8.35
CA LEU A 75 -10.00 8.13 8.41
C LEU A 75 -11.05 8.96 7.68
N ASN A 76 -11.46 10.08 8.25
CA ASN A 76 -12.28 11.06 7.53
C ASN A 76 -11.38 12.15 6.98
N ILE A 77 -11.33 12.31 5.66
CA ILE A 77 -10.41 13.23 4.98
C ILE A 77 -10.67 14.70 5.32
N ASP A 78 -11.92 15.06 5.56
CA ASP A 78 -12.30 16.43 5.92
C ASP A 78 -11.94 16.79 7.37
N HIS A 79 -11.73 15.79 8.21
CA HIS A 79 -11.40 15.92 9.63
C HIS A 79 -9.94 15.63 9.95
N ILE A 80 -9.15 15.17 9.00
CA ILE A 80 -7.73 14.82 9.18
C ILE A 80 -6.90 15.98 9.77
N GLN A 81 -7.27 17.22 9.53
CA GLN A 81 -6.60 18.41 10.12
C GLN A 81 -7.03 18.73 11.56
N LYS A 82 -8.06 18.07 12.08
CA LYS A 82 -8.53 18.19 13.46
C LYS A 82 -8.05 16.97 14.22
N LYS A 83 -7.41 17.11 15.35
CA LYS A 83 -6.73 16.11 16.22
C LYS A 83 -7.33 14.70 16.39
N SER A 84 -8.29 14.26 15.59
CA SER A 84 -8.88 12.93 15.58
C SER A 84 -9.38 12.58 14.18
N SER A 85 -8.46 12.33 13.27
CA SER A 85 -8.80 11.82 11.93
C SER A 85 -9.31 10.39 11.96
N THR A 86 -8.72 9.56 12.81
CA THR A 86 -9.18 8.19 13.05
C THR A 86 -10.40 8.22 13.94
N PHE A 87 -11.54 7.81 13.38
CA PHE A 87 -12.77 7.73 14.16
C PHE A 87 -13.19 6.29 14.50
N LYS A 88 -12.55 5.31 13.89
CA LYS A 88 -12.78 3.89 14.15
C LYS A 88 -11.60 3.05 13.72
N TYR A 89 -11.22 2.07 14.54
CA TYR A 89 -10.18 1.10 14.21
C TYR A 89 -10.46 -0.26 14.84
N GLN A 90 -9.77 -1.29 14.31
CA GLN A 90 -9.71 -2.63 14.85
C GLN A 90 -8.27 -3.13 14.79
N ASP A 91 -7.71 -3.46 15.93
CA ASP A 91 -6.38 -4.05 16.02
C ASP A 91 -6.39 -5.52 15.55
N LEU A 92 -5.30 -5.94 14.93
CA LEU A 92 -5.00 -7.34 14.67
C LEU A 92 -4.39 -7.99 15.92
N PRO A 93 -4.47 -9.33 16.05
CA PRO A 93 -3.70 -10.03 17.07
C PRO A 93 -2.19 -9.76 16.91
N GLN A 94 -1.47 -9.66 18.03
CA GLN A 94 -0.08 -9.15 18.09
C GLN A 94 0.95 -9.93 17.27
N ASN A 95 0.64 -11.18 16.92
CA ASN A 95 1.49 -12.05 16.12
C ASN A 95 1.26 -11.94 14.61
N PHE A 96 0.40 -11.02 14.16
CA PHE A 96 0.14 -10.77 12.74
C PHE A 96 0.68 -9.42 12.32
N PHE A 97 1.33 -9.41 11.17
CA PHE A 97 1.70 -8.20 10.47
C PHE A 97 0.67 -7.96 9.37
N GLY A 98 -0.15 -6.90 9.51
CA GLY A 98 -1.17 -6.54 8.52
C GLY A 98 -0.54 -5.88 7.30
N GLU A 99 -1.08 -6.22 6.15
CA GLU A 99 -0.64 -5.75 4.84
C GLU A 99 -1.80 -5.09 4.08
N GLY A 100 -1.78 -5.10 2.75
CA GLY A 100 -2.76 -4.48 1.88
C GLY A 100 -4.20 -4.81 2.23
N CYS A 101 -5.08 -3.84 2.08
CA CYS A 101 -6.51 -4.00 2.32
C CYS A 101 -7.35 -3.41 1.19
N THR A 102 -8.54 -3.97 0.98
CA THR A 102 -9.51 -3.48 0.01
C THR A 102 -10.93 -3.67 0.47
N LEU A 103 -11.85 -2.83 -0.02
CA LEU A 103 -13.27 -2.87 0.29
C LEU A 103 -14.05 -3.52 -0.86
N PHE A 104 -14.57 -4.72 -0.66
CA PHE A 104 -15.38 -5.42 -1.64
C PHE A 104 -16.72 -5.87 -1.03
N ASN A 105 -17.83 -5.47 -1.67
CA ASN A 105 -19.20 -5.84 -1.26
C ASN A 105 -19.51 -5.61 0.24
N GLY A 106 -19.09 -4.44 0.77
CA GLY A 106 -19.34 -4.08 2.18
C GLY A 106 -18.44 -4.80 3.19
N GLN A 107 -17.43 -5.50 2.72
CA GLN A 107 -16.44 -6.20 3.52
C GLN A 107 -15.03 -5.68 3.22
N ILE A 108 -14.23 -5.49 4.25
CA ILE A 108 -12.82 -5.11 4.14
C ILE A 108 -11.98 -6.38 4.22
N PHE A 109 -11.29 -6.72 3.15
CA PHE A 109 -10.29 -7.77 3.10
C PHE A 109 -8.94 -7.18 3.48
N MET A 110 -8.17 -7.87 4.32
CA MET A 110 -6.83 -7.46 4.73
C MET A 110 -5.91 -8.66 4.78
N MET A 111 -4.85 -8.63 4.00
CA MET A 111 -3.82 -9.66 3.99
C MET A 111 -2.88 -9.53 5.19
N THR A 112 -2.14 -10.59 5.46
CA THR A 112 -1.01 -10.58 6.40
C THR A 112 0.29 -10.87 5.65
N TYR A 113 1.43 -10.41 6.19
CA TYR A 113 2.76 -10.51 5.56
C TYR A 113 3.14 -11.97 5.28
N ARG A 114 3.50 -12.72 6.32
CA ARG A 114 4.01 -14.10 6.24
C ARG A 114 3.17 -15.11 7.02
N GLU A 115 2.18 -14.64 7.74
CA GLU A 115 1.36 -15.49 8.60
C GLU A 115 0.34 -16.31 7.80
N GLY A 116 0.26 -16.08 6.48
CA GLY A 116 -0.56 -16.86 5.57
C GLY A 116 -2.07 -16.74 5.80
N LYS A 117 -2.51 -15.58 6.31
CA LYS A 117 -3.91 -15.31 6.64
C LYS A 117 -4.45 -14.08 5.91
N VAL A 118 -5.75 -14.11 5.68
CA VAL A 118 -6.52 -12.95 5.23
C VAL A 118 -7.70 -12.77 6.17
N PHE A 119 -7.78 -11.61 6.80
CA PHE A 119 -8.90 -11.27 7.66
C PHE A 119 -9.93 -10.47 6.89
N VAL A 120 -11.20 -10.79 7.12
CA VAL A 120 -12.33 -10.06 6.53
C VAL A 120 -13.12 -9.40 7.64
N TYR A 121 -13.33 -8.10 7.48
CA TYR A 121 -14.07 -7.29 8.45
C TYR A 121 -15.34 -6.74 7.80
N ASP A 122 -16.41 -6.66 8.58
CA ASP A 122 -17.60 -5.89 8.19
C ASP A 122 -17.25 -4.40 8.12
N GLN A 123 -17.55 -3.76 6.99
CA GLN A 123 -17.19 -2.35 6.76
C GLN A 123 -17.76 -1.41 7.81
N ALA A 124 -19.02 -1.63 8.23
CA ALA A 124 -19.71 -0.70 9.13
C ALA A 124 -19.18 -0.80 10.57
N THR A 125 -18.92 -2.01 11.04
CA THR A 125 -18.58 -2.29 12.44
C THR A 125 -17.08 -2.47 12.69
N LEU A 126 -16.29 -2.80 11.69
CA LEU A 126 -14.92 -3.29 11.74
C LEU A 126 -14.74 -4.59 12.54
N LYS A 127 -15.82 -5.33 12.79
CA LYS A 127 -15.72 -6.65 13.40
C LYS A 127 -15.25 -7.67 12.38
N LYS A 128 -14.32 -8.54 12.77
CA LYS A 128 -13.91 -9.68 11.94
C LYS A 128 -15.10 -10.61 11.72
N VAL A 129 -15.44 -10.90 10.49
CA VAL A 129 -16.58 -11.74 10.08
C VAL A 129 -16.14 -13.04 9.42
N LYS A 130 -14.95 -13.06 8.81
CA LYS A 130 -14.42 -14.23 8.08
C LYS A 130 -12.89 -14.22 8.12
N GLU A 131 -12.31 -15.37 7.80
CA GLU A 131 -10.88 -15.56 7.66
C GLU A 131 -10.62 -16.55 6.54
N PHE A 132 -9.59 -16.30 5.73
CA PHE A 132 -9.09 -17.21 4.72
C PHE A 132 -7.62 -17.57 4.99
N SER A 133 -7.16 -18.66 4.40
CA SER A 133 -5.73 -18.90 4.21
C SER A 133 -5.28 -18.21 2.92
N MET A 134 -4.07 -17.66 2.92
CA MET A 134 -3.46 -17.14 1.70
C MET A 134 -3.22 -18.26 0.68
N PRO A 135 -3.37 -17.99 -0.62
CA PRO A 135 -3.04 -18.96 -1.67
C PRO A 135 -1.56 -19.36 -1.60
N LYS A 136 -1.27 -20.61 -1.90
CA LYS A 136 0.11 -21.13 -1.91
C LYS A 136 0.98 -20.57 -3.06
N ASP A 137 0.33 -19.97 -4.07
CA ASP A 137 0.99 -19.34 -5.21
C ASP A 137 1.62 -17.99 -4.84
N MET A 138 1.23 -17.43 -3.69
CA MET A 138 1.74 -16.18 -3.14
C MET A 138 2.72 -16.48 -2.01
N GLU A 139 3.91 -15.90 -2.06
CA GLU A 139 4.94 -16.06 -1.02
C GLU A 139 4.62 -15.21 0.22
N GLU A 140 4.16 -13.99 0.01
CA GLU A 140 3.85 -13.00 1.05
C GLU A 140 2.58 -12.24 0.66
N GLY A 141 1.87 -11.67 1.62
CA GLY A 141 0.83 -10.70 1.33
C GLY A 141 1.45 -9.31 1.24
N TRP A 142 1.15 -8.55 0.16
CA TRP A 142 1.59 -7.17 0.01
C TRP A 142 0.40 -6.26 -0.32
N GLY A 143 0.26 -5.76 -1.53
CA GLY A 143 -0.85 -4.90 -1.92
C GLY A 143 -2.14 -5.66 -2.25
N LEU A 144 -3.28 -5.04 -2.05
CA LEU A 144 -4.59 -5.61 -2.36
C LEU A 144 -5.55 -4.53 -2.85
N THR A 145 -6.17 -4.77 -3.99
CA THR A 145 -7.25 -3.94 -4.55
C THR A 145 -8.36 -4.82 -5.14
N HIS A 146 -9.37 -4.24 -5.78
CA HIS A 146 -10.45 -5.00 -6.41
C HIS A 146 -10.95 -4.34 -7.69
N ASP A 147 -11.49 -5.14 -8.60
CA ASP A 147 -12.39 -4.65 -9.64
C ASP A 147 -13.86 -5.00 -9.30
N ALA A 148 -14.76 -4.94 -10.26
CA ALA A 148 -16.18 -5.22 -10.02
C ALA A 148 -16.47 -6.68 -9.60
N THR A 149 -15.56 -7.61 -9.83
CA THR A 149 -15.79 -9.05 -9.71
C THR A 149 -14.72 -9.82 -8.96
N HIS A 150 -13.48 -9.33 -8.94
CA HIS A 150 -12.33 -10.01 -8.38
C HIS A 150 -11.51 -9.09 -7.48
N LEU A 151 -10.79 -9.70 -6.56
CA LEU A 151 -9.68 -9.06 -5.87
C LEU A 151 -8.40 -9.20 -6.70
N TRP A 152 -7.48 -8.26 -6.51
CA TRP A 152 -6.18 -8.22 -7.16
C TRP A 152 -5.10 -8.01 -6.11
N ALA A 153 -4.11 -8.87 -6.07
CA ALA A 153 -3.05 -8.82 -5.07
C ALA A 153 -1.66 -8.78 -5.68
N SER A 154 -0.71 -8.27 -4.91
CA SER A 154 0.73 -8.38 -5.13
C SER A 154 1.40 -9.16 -4.00
N ASP A 155 2.59 -9.71 -4.26
CA ASP A 155 3.41 -10.46 -3.29
C ASP A 155 4.89 -10.02 -3.30
N GLY A 156 5.17 -8.82 -3.86
CA GLY A 156 6.52 -8.30 -4.02
C GLY A 156 7.29 -8.85 -5.22
N THR A 157 6.76 -9.84 -5.91
CA THR A 157 7.31 -10.32 -7.19
C THR A 157 6.88 -9.43 -8.36
N ALA A 158 7.20 -9.83 -9.59
CA ALA A 158 6.74 -9.17 -10.81
C ALA A 158 5.39 -9.76 -11.28
N ARG A 159 4.47 -10.05 -10.35
CA ARG A 159 3.19 -10.69 -10.64
C ARG A 159 2.04 -9.96 -9.98
N LEU A 160 0.90 -10.00 -10.63
CA LEU A 160 -0.41 -9.70 -10.04
C LEU A 160 -1.23 -10.99 -9.99
N PHE A 161 -1.99 -11.14 -8.92
CA PHE A 161 -2.85 -12.30 -8.67
C PHE A 161 -4.31 -11.87 -8.73
N LYS A 162 -5.05 -12.42 -9.66
CA LYS A 162 -6.51 -12.29 -9.75
C LYS A 162 -7.16 -13.33 -8.86
N ILE A 163 -7.93 -12.91 -7.88
CA ILE A 163 -8.40 -13.72 -6.76
C ILE A 163 -9.93 -13.70 -6.70
N ASP A 164 -10.52 -14.88 -6.53
CA ASP A 164 -11.95 -15.04 -6.26
C ASP A 164 -12.27 -14.54 -4.84
N PRO A 165 -13.17 -13.55 -4.67
CA PRO A 165 -13.47 -12.96 -3.36
C PRO A 165 -14.21 -13.89 -2.39
N GLU A 166 -14.90 -14.91 -2.91
CA GLU A 166 -15.69 -15.83 -2.07
C GLU A 166 -14.83 -16.92 -1.43
N THR A 167 -13.78 -17.35 -2.12
CA THR A 167 -12.90 -18.46 -1.72
C THR A 167 -11.47 -18.01 -1.38
N PHE A 168 -11.07 -16.82 -1.78
CA PHE A 168 -9.72 -16.28 -1.75
C PHE A 168 -8.71 -17.21 -2.47
N THR A 169 -9.10 -17.75 -3.61
CA THR A 169 -8.26 -18.60 -4.47
C THR A 169 -7.82 -17.87 -5.72
N VAL A 170 -6.58 -18.12 -6.15
CA VAL A 170 -6.02 -17.53 -7.38
C VAL A 170 -6.74 -18.12 -8.59
N GLN A 171 -7.29 -17.26 -9.43
CA GLN A 171 -7.92 -17.59 -10.71
C GLN A 171 -6.96 -17.42 -11.88
N GLU A 172 -6.07 -16.42 -11.77
CA GLU A 172 -5.13 -16.07 -12.82
C GLU A 172 -3.90 -15.38 -12.22
N ILE A 173 -2.74 -15.59 -12.83
CA ILE A 173 -1.48 -14.92 -12.49
C ILE A 173 -1.02 -14.16 -13.73
N ILE A 174 -0.71 -12.87 -13.57
CA ILE A 174 -0.31 -11.98 -14.65
C ILE A 174 1.08 -11.46 -14.37
N ASP A 175 2.02 -11.72 -15.27
CA ASP A 175 3.38 -11.16 -15.20
C ASP A 175 3.37 -9.67 -15.54
N VAL A 176 3.98 -8.85 -14.69
CA VAL A 176 4.08 -7.41 -14.90
C VAL A 176 5.40 -7.06 -15.55
N LYS A 177 5.32 -6.42 -16.71
CA LYS A 177 6.48 -6.10 -17.56
C LYS A 177 6.42 -4.70 -18.13
N THR A 178 7.60 -4.16 -18.39
CA THR A 178 7.73 -2.98 -19.23
C THR A 178 7.41 -3.32 -20.71
N LYS A 179 7.18 -2.30 -21.53
CA LYS A 179 6.94 -2.49 -22.99
C LYS A 179 8.10 -3.17 -23.72
N ASP A 180 9.32 -3.10 -23.20
CA ASP A 180 10.50 -3.81 -23.71
C ASP A 180 10.72 -5.20 -23.06
N GLY A 181 9.73 -5.68 -22.29
CA GLY A 181 9.67 -7.05 -21.80
C GLY A 181 10.44 -7.31 -20.49
N LYS A 182 10.86 -6.30 -19.76
CA LYS A 182 11.55 -6.46 -18.47
C LYS A 182 10.55 -6.61 -17.33
N ASP A 183 10.78 -7.59 -16.47
CA ASP A 183 10.00 -7.80 -15.25
C ASP A 183 10.21 -6.65 -14.25
N ILE A 184 9.14 -6.26 -13.56
CA ILE A 184 9.15 -5.24 -12.53
C ILE A 184 8.78 -5.87 -11.19
N HIS A 185 9.78 -6.05 -10.34
CA HIS A 185 9.62 -6.59 -8.99
C HIS A 185 9.30 -5.50 -7.96
N TYR A 186 8.97 -5.94 -6.74
CA TYR A 186 8.67 -5.09 -5.59
C TYR A 186 7.42 -4.23 -5.76
N ILE A 187 6.48 -4.70 -6.58
CA ILE A 187 5.14 -4.11 -6.67
C ILE A 187 4.47 -4.35 -5.31
N ASN A 188 4.04 -3.26 -4.68
CA ASN A 188 3.46 -3.32 -3.34
C ASN A 188 1.99 -2.89 -3.37
N GLU A 189 1.66 -1.81 -2.73
CA GLU A 189 0.29 -1.35 -2.57
C GLU A 189 -0.36 -1.02 -3.92
N LEU A 190 -1.63 -1.34 -4.05
CA LEU A 190 -2.37 -1.37 -5.32
C LEU A 190 -3.67 -0.58 -5.24
N GLU A 191 -4.03 0.07 -6.36
CA GLU A 191 -5.33 0.72 -6.57
C GLU A 191 -5.87 0.45 -7.97
N HIS A 192 -7.13 0.02 -8.09
CA HIS A 192 -7.76 -0.28 -9.36
C HIS A 192 -8.59 0.90 -9.90
N VAL A 193 -8.32 1.32 -11.13
CA VAL A 193 -9.10 2.37 -11.82
C VAL A 193 -9.36 1.99 -13.28
N GLY A 194 -10.59 1.73 -13.61
CA GLY A 194 -11.01 1.37 -14.97
C GLY A 194 -10.48 0.02 -15.43
N SER A 195 -9.64 -0.02 -16.46
CA SER A 195 -8.97 -1.24 -16.94
C SER A 195 -7.55 -1.40 -16.38
N HIS A 196 -7.15 -0.59 -15.40
CA HIS A 196 -5.75 -0.53 -14.96
C HIS A 196 -5.63 -0.74 -13.45
N ILE A 197 -4.48 -1.26 -13.05
CA ILE A 197 -4.02 -1.28 -11.68
C ILE A 197 -2.85 -0.32 -11.54
N TYR A 198 -2.92 0.56 -10.55
CA TYR A 198 -1.85 1.45 -10.14
C TYR A 198 -1.12 0.81 -8.97
N GLY A 199 0.21 0.82 -8.97
CA GLY A 199 0.99 0.18 -7.92
C GLY A 199 2.18 1.00 -7.48
N ASN A 200 2.49 0.97 -6.18
CA ASN A 200 3.77 1.42 -5.67
C ASN A 200 4.87 0.39 -6.01
N VAL A 201 6.08 0.85 -6.27
CA VAL A 201 7.25 -0.01 -6.47
C VAL A 201 8.32 0.32 -5.43
N LEU A 202 8.51 -0.56 -4.45
CA LEU A 202 9.46 -0.34 -3.38
C LEU A 202 10.93 -0.49 -3.84
N PRO A 203 11.86 0.24 -3.25
CA PRO A 203 11.67 1.35 -2.32
C PRO A 203 11.54 2.71 -3.01
N GLN A 204 11.19 2.74 -4.29
CA GLN A 204 11.17 3.93 -5.11
C GLN A 204 9.92 4.78 -4.84
N ASN A 205 10.05 6.10 -5.01
CA ASN A 205 8.90 7.02 -4.90
C ASN A 205 8.18 7.13 -6.26
N ILE A 206 7.75 6.00 -6.81
CA ILE A 206 7.06 5.92 -8.10
C ILE A 206 5.72 5.21 -7.97
N ILE A 207 4.81 5.57 -8.88
CA ILE A 207 3.59 4.82 -9.17
C ILE A 207 3.66 4.34 -10.61
N ILE A 208 3.34 3.08 -10.84
CA ILE A 208 3.19 2.48 -12.16
C ILE A 208 1.72 2.27 -12.48
N LYS A 209 1.35 2.44 -13.75
CA LYS A 209 0.03 2.12 -14.30
C LYS A 209 0.15 0.87 -15.15
N ILE A 210 -0.53 -0.18 -14.75
CA ILE A 210 -0.48 -1.51 -15.34
C ILE A 210 -1.82 -1.78 -16.04
N ASP A 211 -1.80 -2.16 -17.31
CA ASP A 211 -2.97 -2.77 -17.94
C ASP A 211 -3.21 -4.14 -17.30
N LYS A 212 -4.35 -4.32 -16.66
CA LYS A 212 -4.60 -5.48 -15.80
C LYS A 212 -4.76 -6.81 -16.55
N GLU A 213 -5.04 -6.76 -17.84
CA GLU A 213 -5.21 -7.98 -18.66
C GLU A 213 -3.88 -8.45 -19.25
N SER A 214 -3.02 -7.53 -19.69
CA SER A 214 -1.74 -7.86 -20.30
C SER A 214 -0.54 -7.82 -19.36
N GLY A 215 -0.69 -7.17 -18.19
CA GLY A 215 0.42 -6.92 -17.27
C GLY A 215 1.43 -5.87 -17.74
N ILE A 216 1.15 -5.20 -18.88
CA ILE A 216 2.10 -4.23 -19.44
C ILE A 216 2.00 -2.88 -18.71
N ILE A 217 3.15 -2.36 -18.30
CA ILE A 217 3.25 -1.02 -17.73
C ILE A 217 3.11 0.01 -18.85
N GLU A 218 2.08 0.83 -18.75
CA GLU A 218 1.80 1.88 -19.74
C GLU A 218 2.43 3.21 -19.40
N LYS A 219 2.41 3.56 -18.09
CA LYS A 219 2.89 4.85 -17.57
C LYS A 219 3.60 4.68 -16.23
N VAL A 220 4.45 5.66 -15.91
CA VAL A 220 5.18 5.74 -14.65
C VAL A 220 5.25 7.19 -14.21
N TRP A 221 4.94 7.47 -12.95
CA TRP A 221 5.09 8.78 -12.34
C TRP A 221 6.13 8.72 -11.23
N SER A 222 7.07 9.67 -11.25
CA SER A 222 7.99 9.91 -10.15
C SER A 222 7.40 10.96 -9.21
N LEU A 223 7.21 10.58 -7.95
CA LEU A 223 6.64 11.44 -6.91
C LEU A 223 7.69 11.83 -5.84
N GLU A 224 8.95 11.96 -6.26
CA GLU A 224 10.07 12.35 -5.38
C GLU A 224 9.81 13.67 -4.64
N ASP A 225 9.07 14.60 -5.25
CA ASP A 225 8.72 15.87 -4.61
C ASP A 225 7.81 15.67 -3.39
N LEU A 226 6.94 14.67 -3.38
CA LEU A 226 6.12 14.34 -2.20
C LEU A 226 6.98 13.79 -1.07
N HIS A 227 7.92 12.90 -1.37
CA HIS A 227 8.90 12.43 -0.40
C HIS A 227 9.73 13.58 0.16
N LYS A 228 10.19 14.49 -0.69
CA LYS A 228 10.91 15.69 -0.25
C LYS A 228 10.06 16.54 0.71
N MET A 229 8.77 16.76 0.40
CA MET A 229 7.87 17.49 1.30
C MET A 229 7.73 16.81 2.67
N GLN A 230 7.76 15.46 2.72
CA GLN A 230 7.77 14.71 3.98
C GLN A 230 9.11 14.89 4.72
N MET A 231 10.24 14.88 4.01
CA MET A 231 11.56 15.10 4.61
C MET A 231 11.70 16.52 5.17
N ASP A 232 11.20 17.53 4.47
CA ASP A 232 11.18 18.91 4.95
C ASP A 232 10.35 19.03 6.25
N HIS A 233 9.23 18.30 6.36
CA HIS A 233 8.46 18.18 7.59
C HIS A 233 9.31 17.59 8.73
N ASN A 234 9.97 16.46 8.48
CA ASN A 234 10.78 15.76 9.47
C ASN A 234 11.91 16.64 10.00
N GLN A 235 12.60 17.35 9.11
CA GLN A 235 13.65 18.30 9.49
C GLN A 235 13.09 19.45 10.33
N LYS A 236 11.99 20.07 9.91
CA LYS A 236 11.34 21.17 10.61
C LYS A 236 10.88 20.77 12.03
N HIS A 237 10.36 19.58 12.19
CA HIS A 237 9.81 19.08 13.45
C HIS A 237 10.83 18.25 14.25
N LYS A 238 12.10 18.18 13.81
CA LYS A 238 13.21 17.48 14.49
C LYS A 238 12.83 16.02 14.82
N VAL A 239 12.26 15.31 13.85
CA VAL A 239 11.94 13.87 14.01
C VAL A 239 13.23 13.14 14.33
N ALA A 240 13.32 12.56 15.52
CA ALA A 240 14.57 12.05 16.09
C ALA A 240 15.11 10.81 15.34
N TYR A 241 14.22 10.05 14.73
CA TYR A 241 14.58 8.85 13.97
C TYR A 241 13.71 8.73 12.73
N TRP A 242 14.36 8.52 11.59
CA TRP A 242 13.70 8.24 10.32
C TRP A 242 14.42 7.07 9.64
N ASP A 243 13.72 5.97 9.52
CA ASP A 243 14.21 4.82 8.78
C ASP A 243 13.91 5.00 7.29
N SER A 244 14.87 5.52 6.55
CA SER A 244 14.72 5.79 5.11
C SER A 244 14.52 4.52 4.26
N MET A 245 14.79 3.35 4.83
CA MET A 245 14.63 2.07 4.17
C MET A 245 13.22 1.50 4.32
N ASN A 246 12.58 1.79 5.46
CA ASN A 246 11.24 1.32 5.78
C ASN A 246 10.17 2.41 5.63
N ASN A 247 10.53 3.70 5.78
CA ASN A 247 9.56 4.80 5.71
C ASN A 247 9.40 5.33 4.27
N VAL A 248 9.16 4.43 3.35
CA VAL A 248 9.03 4.67 1.91
C VAL A 248 7.61 5.03 1.52
N MET A 249 7.44 5.56 0.30
CA MET A 249 6.12 5.81 -0.26
C MET A 249 5.37 4.48 -0.42
N ASN A 250 4.19 4.40 0.15
CA ASN A 250 3.29 3.25 0.08
C ASN A 250 1.86 3.67 0.47
N GLY A 251 0.89 3.31 -0.35
CA GLY A 251 -0.52 3.66 -0.19
C GLY A 251 -1.02 4.59 -1.30
N ILE A 252 -1.98 4.09 -2.08
CA ILE A 252 -2.65 4.78 -3.19
C ILE A 252 -4.15 4.60 -3.01
N ALA A 253 -4.93 5.67 -3.05
CA ALA A 253 -6.37 5.60 -3.09
C ALA A 253 -6.92 6.56 -4.14
N TYR A 254 -7.88 6.11 -4.94
CA TYR A 254 -8.48 6.92 -5.99
C TYR A 254 -9.82 7.50 -5.57
N ARG A 255 -9.96 8.84 -5.62
CA ARG A 255 -11.23 9.52 -5.39
C ARG A 255 -11.94 9.79 -6.71
N LYS A 256 -12.98 9.03 -6.97
CA LYS A 256 -13.72 9.06 -8.23
C LYS A 256 -14.36 10.42 -8.53
N SER A 257 -14.92 11.09 -7.52
CA SER A 257 -15.65 12.36 -7.69
C SER A 257 -14.76 13.51 -8.19
N THR A 258 -13.46 13.48 -7.87
CA THR A 258 -12.48 14.52 -8.26
C THR A 258 -11.52 14.05 -9.34
N ASN A 259 -11.51 12.75 -9.67
CA ASN A 259 -10.52 12.13 -10.54
C ASN A 259 -9.08 12.41 -10.04
N THR A 260 -8.87 12.23 -8.74
CA THR A 260 -7.56 12.45 -8.08
C THR A 260 -7.13 11.22 -7.30
N PHE A 261 -5.82 11.10 -7.10
CA PHE A 261 -5.23 10.06 -6.28
C PHE A 261 -4.75 10.64 -4.95
N PHE A 262 -4.89 9.86 -3.90
CA PHE A 262 -4.37 10.15 -2.57
C PHE A 262 -3.19 9.21 -2.33
N VAL A 263 -2.02 9.78 -2.06
CA VAL A 263 -0.77 9.04 -1.92
C VAL A 263 -0.13 9.34 -0.59
N THR A 264 0.40 8.33 0.07
CA THR A 264 1.09 8.47 1.35
C THR A 264 2.32 7.55 1.42
N GLY A 265 2.85 7.34 2.62
CA GLY A 265 3.96 6.43 2.86
C GLY A 265 3.97 5.89 4.28
N LYS A 266 4.79 4.86 4.49
CA LYS A 266 5.01 4.22 5.80
C LYS A 266 5.55 5.24 6.79
N ASN A 267 4.82 5.48 7.87
CA ASN A 267 5.12 6.49 8.90
C ASN A 267 5.14 7.96 8.39
N TRP A 268 4.53 8.24 7.25
CA TRP A 268 4.39 9.61 6.79
C TRP A 268 3.34 10.39 7.58
N ASN A 269 3.59 11.71 7.75
CA ASN A 269 2.68 12.63 8.44
C ASN A 269 1.64 13.26 7.50
N TYR A 270 1.68 12.91 6.21
CA TYR A 270 0.79 13.48 5.20
C TYR A 270 0.21 12.41 4.29
N ILE A 271 -1.03 12.64 3.87
CA ILE A 271 -1.59 12.11 2.64
C ILE A 271 -1.61 13.25 1.63
N PHE A 272 -1.14 12.99 0.43
CA PHE A 272 -1.08 13.97 -0.65
C PHE A 272 -2.13 13.67 -1.70
N GLU A 273 -2.94 14.67 -2.06
CA GLU A 273 -3.86 14.60 -3.19
C GLU A 273 -3.13 15.08 -4.44
N VAL A 274 -3.12 14.24 -5.47
CA VAL A 274 -2.45 14.48 -6.75
C VAL A 274 -3.36 14.11 -7.91
N GLN A 275 -3.13 14.74 -9.05
CA GLN A 275 -3.73 14.35 -10.33
C GLN A 275 -2.63 13.72 -11.18
N LEU A 276 -2.81 12.45 -11.54
CA LEU A 276 -1.93 11.72 -12.46
C LEU A 276 -2.53 11.85 -13.87
N SER A 277 -1.72 12.34 -14.82
CA SER A 277 -2.17 12.62 -16.21
C SER A 277 -1.88 11.48 -17.17
#